data_b0018db6a2818a40726f267698ec339e
#
_entry.id   b0018db6a2818a40726f267698ec339e
#
_cell.length_a   1.000
_cell.length_b   1.000
_cell.length_c   1.000
_cell.angle_alpha   90.00
_cell.angle_beta   90.00
_cell.angle_gamma   90.00
#
_symmetry.space_group_name_H-M   'P 1'
#
loop_
_entity.id
_entity.type
_entity.pdbx_description
1 polymer ?
#
loop_
_entity_poly.entity_id
_entity_poly.type
_entity_poly.pdbx_seq_one_letter_code
_entity_poly.pdbx_strand_id
1 'polypeptide(L)'
;MIMKRYLFLLLALICYHTANAQEPLAEYTGPVKQWTSSFKSLDVDAPVKLTIVALPIDQAPYIIYDTKGVTTSKFTVEVDRNGVLKIRERYDPKRVGMTEVKVFYNTLDNVKLSRADAVFEGTLKASIIDVIVSNEAKLVADIDVKDIKIRISGDCRVELTGQTLYQDADVATAIYNAMGLESMSTIVRAEHNAEVRVDATQRLEAKSTTGGKIFYKSMPDILRSEKSLFGVDIQQLK
;
A
#
# COMPACT_ATOMS: atom_id res chain seq x y z
N MET A 1 9.76 12.07 -70.62
CA MET A 1 8.62 11.62 -69.78
C MET A 1 8.99 10.41 -68.88
N ILE A 2 10.10 9.77 -69.09
CA ILE A 2 10.57 8.56 -68.35
C ILE A 2 11.27 8.95 -67.02
N MET A 3 12.02 10.02 -66.98
CA MET A 3 12.79 10.47 -65.78
C MET A 3 11.94 10.87 -64.58
N LYS A 4 10.72 11.37 -64.75
CA LYS A 4 9.80 11.74 -63.65
C LYS A 4 9.21 10.50 -62.92
N ARG A 5 9.10 9.35 -63.59
CA ARG A 5 8.60 8.10 -63.01
C ARG A 5 9.59 7.45 -62.05
N TYR A 6 10.87 7.56 -62.31
CA TYR A 6 11.90 6.98 -61.41
C TYR A 6 12.13 7.85 -60.17
N LEU A 7 11.90 9.16 -60.26
CA LEU A 7 12.00 10.04 -59.11
C LEU A 7 10.90 9.79 -58.09
N PHE A 8 9.67 9.46 -58.53
CA PHE A 8 8.58 9.06 -57.63
C PHE A 8 8.81 7.68 -56.96
N LEU A 9 9.39 6.74 -57.64
CA LEU A 9 9.75 5.43 -57.11
C LEU A 9 10.89 5.53 -56.10
N LEU A 10 11.86 6.40 -56.29
CA LEU A 10 12.96 6.63 -55.32
C LEU A 10 12.46 7.33 -54.07
N LEU A 11 11.53 8.29 -54.15
CA LEU A 11 10.91 8.95 -53.03
C LEU A 11 10.01 7.98 -52.24
N ALA A 12 9.29 7.07 -52.89
CA ALA A 12 8.47 6.06 -52.22
C ALA A 12 9.36 5.01 -51.48
N LEU A 13 10.54 4.68 -51.98
CA LEU A 13 11.47 3.78 -51.29
C LEU A 13 12.10 4.42 -50.04
N ILE A 14 12.37 5.71 -50.06
CA ILE A 14 12.91 6.44 -48.92
C ILE A 14 11.84 6.59 -47.81
N CYS A 15 10.57 6.78 -48.15
CA CYS A 15 9.49 6.79 -47.18
C CYS A 15 9.20 5.43 -46.51
N TYR A 16 9.52 4.32 -47.19
CA TYR A 16 9.31 2.98 -46.61
C TYR A 16 10.38 2.60 -45.56
N HIS A 17 11.56 3.22 -45.57
CA HIS A 17 12.62 2.92 -44.61
C HIS A 17 12.53 3.79 -43.32
N THR A 18 11.70 4.83 -43.29
CA THR A 18 11.53 5.66 -42.08
C THR A 18 10.39 5.22 -41.18
N ALA A 19 9.56 4.27 -41.58
CA ALA A 19 8.38 3.84 -40.83
C ALA A 19 8.63 2.73 -39.79
N ASN A 20 9.88 2.19 -39.71
CA ASN A 20 10.23 1.17 -38.73
C ASN A 20 11.40 1.57 -37.83
N ALA A 21 11.45 2.83 -37.39
CA ALA A 21 12.21 3.16 -36.21
C ALA A 21 11.39 2.68 -34.99
N GLN A 22 11.44 1.35 -34.72
CA GLN A 22 11.13 0.86 -33.39
C GLN A 22 12.10 1.58 -32.47
N GLU A 23 11.56 2.42 -31.58
CA GLU A 23 12.35 2.91 -30.43
C GLU A 23 13.02 1.69 -29.80
N PRO A 24 14.35 1.71 -29.61
CA PRO A 24 15.03 0.61 -28.98
C PRO A 24 14.34 0.37 -27.64
N LEU A 25 13.76 -0.82 -27.44
CA LEU A 25 13.25 -1.24 -26.16
C LEU A 25 14.38 -0.99 -25.17
N ALA A 26 14.16 -0.10 -24.21
CA ALA A 26 15.15 0.20 -23.18
C ALA A 26 15.62 -1.13 -22.59
N GLU A 27 16.91 -1.43 -22.75
CA GLU A 27 17.50 -2.67 -22.29
C GLU A 27 17.28 -2.80 -20.80
N TYR A 28 16.70 -3.89 -20.33
CA TYR A 28 16.48 -4.13 -18.91
C TYR A 28 17.83 -4.22 -18.20
N THR A 29 18.11 -3.24 -17.35
CA THR A 29 19.39 -3.11 -16.63
C THR A 29 19.36 -3.68 -15.20
N GLY A 30 18.23 -4.29 -14.78
CA GLY A 30 18.07 -4.82 -13.43
C GLY A 30 17.53 -3.79 -12.43
N PRO A 31 17.64 -4.05 -11.12
CA PRO A 31 17.16 -3.16 -10.07
C PRO A 31 17.85 -1.80 -10.08
N VAL A 32 17.07 -0.74 -9.90
CA VAL A 32 17.53 0.65 -9.85
C VAL A 32 17.51 1.14 -8.41
N LYS A 33 18.61 1.72 -7.93
CA LYS A 33 18.67 2.43 -6.65
C LYS A 33 18.53 3.93 -6.91
N GLN A 34 17.59 4.58 -6.19
CA GLN A 34 17.35 6.01 -6.27
C GLN A 34 17.35 6.62 -4.87
N TRP A 35 18.21 7.60 -4.63
CA TRP A 35 18.21 8.40 -3.42
C TRP A 35 17.01 9.36 -3.44
N THR A 36 16.41 9.59 -2.27
CA THR A 36 15.28 10.51 -2.13
C THR A 36 15.62 11.61 -1.14
N SER A 37 14.89 12.73 -1.22
CA SER A 37 14.83 13.66 -0.09
C SER A 37 14.09 13.02 1.08
N SER A 38 14.27 13.56 2.29
CA SER A 38 13.57 13.11 3.49
C SER A 38 12.05 13.21 3.29
N PHE A 39 11.33 12.20 3.74
CA PHE A 39 9.87 12.14 3.71
C PHE A 39 9.34 11.53 5.01
N LYS A 40 8.10 11.85 5.35
CA LYS A 40 7.37 11.29 6.50
C LYS A 40 6.05 10.62 6.11
N SER A 41 5.69 10.74 4.85
CA SER A 41 4.47 10.17 4.31
C SER A 41 4.80 9.33 3.08
N LEU A 42 4.17 8.16 3.00
CA LEU A 42 4.28 7.24 1.88
C LEU A 42 2.89 7.12 1.21
N ASP A 43 2.80 7.40 -0.07
CA ASP A 43 1.57 7.28 -0.86
C ASP A 43 1.84 6.42 -2.10
N VAL A 44 1.37 5.17 -2.05
CA VAL A 44 1.55 4.17 -3.11
C VAL A 44 0.21 3.89 -3.78
N ASP A 45 0.13 4.14 -5.07
CA ASP A 45 -0.98 3.72 -5.92
C ASP A 45 -0.43 3.00 -7.14
N ALA A 46 -0.11 1.74 -6.95
CA ALA A 46 0.58 0.91 -7.92
C ALA A 46 0.41 -0.58 -7.60
N PRO A 47 0.28 -1.46 -8.60
CA PRO A 47 0.26 -2.90 -8.42
C PRO A 47 1.70 -3.43 -8.20
N VAL A 48 2.25 -3.22 -7.01
CA VAL A 48 3.64 -3.53 -6.67
C VAL A 48 3.76 -4.45 -5.46
N LYS A 49 4.84 -5.21 -5.40
CA LYS A 49 5.30 -5.84 -4.17
C LYS A 49 6.21 -4.85 -3.44
N LEU A 50 5.78 -4.39 -2.28
CA LEU A 50 6.42 -3.33 -1.53
C LEU A 50 7.01 -3.86 -0.23
N THR A 51 8.30 -3.68 -0.04
CA THR A 51 8.99 -3.91 1.24
C THR A 51 9.38 -2.56 1.84
N ILE A 52 9.03 -2.31 3.09
CA ILE A 52 9.27 -1.05 3.78
C ILE A 52 10.24 -1.31 4.93
N VAL A 53 11.40 -0.64 4.94
CA VAL A 53 12.52 -0.92 5.84
C VAL A 53 12.94 0.35 6.57
N ALA A 54 13.00 0.29 7.89
CA ALA A 54 13.47 1.41 8.70
C ALA A 54 14.99 1.58 8.59
N LEU A 55 15.44 2.82 8.48
CA LEU A 55 16.85 3.21 8.53
C LEU A 55 17.17 3.99 9.81
N PRO A 56 18.41 3.93 10.28
CA PRO A 56 18.92 4.89 11.26
C PRO A 56 18.72 6.34 10.80
N ILE A 57 18.49 7.25 11.75
CA ILE A 57 18.15 8.65 11.46
C ILE A 57 19.26 9.43 10.73
N ASP A 58 20.49 8.98 10.83
CA ASP A 58 21.69 9.56 10.22
C ASP A 58 21.94 9.09 8.78
N GLN A 59 21.17 8.14 8.29
CA GLN A 59 21.27 7.64 6.92
C GLN A 59 20.27 8.34 6.00
N ALA A 60 20.69 8.66 4.78
CA ALA A 60 19.80 9.23 3.79
C ALA A 60 18.79 8.18 3.28
N PRO A 61 17.50 8.52 3.16
CA PRO A 61 16.49 7.61 2.62
C PRO A 61 16.69 7.35 1.13
N TYR A 62 16.30 6.16 0.69
CA TYR A 62 16.39 5.75 -0.71
C TYR A 62 15.36 4.67 -1.03
N ILE A 63 15.21 4.39 -2.30
CA ILE A 63 14.41 3.28 -2.80
C ILE A 63 15.23 2.40 -3.72
N ILE A 64 14.86 1.13 -3.78
CA ILE A 64 15.32 0.20 -4.80
C ILE A 64 14.08 -0.34 -5.49
N TYR A 65 14.04 -0.29 -6.81
CA TYR A 65 12.91 -0.85 -7.55
C TYR A 65 13.37 -1.65 -8.77
N ASP A 66 12.60 -2.67 -9.09
CA ASP A 66 12.81 -3.56 -10.22
C ASP A 66 11.50 -3.73 -10.99
N THR A 67 11.43 -3.14 -12.17
CA THR A 67 10.24 -3.20 -13.03
C THR A 67 10.12 -4.51 -13.81
N LYS A 68 11.08 -5.45 -13.66
CA LYS A 68 11.11 -6.74 -14.36
C LYS A 68 11.06 -6.62 -15.88
N GLY A 69 11.71 -5.57 -16.43
CA GLY A 69 11.76 -5.34 -17.88
C GLY A 69 10.49 -4.77 -18.50
N VAL A 70 9.47 -4.47 -17.69
CA VAL A 70 8.28 -3.75 -18.17
C VAL A 70 8.62 -2.29 -18.41
N THR A 71 8.06 -1.70 -19.46
CA THR A 71 8.29 -0.29 -19.86
C THR A 71 8.28 0.65 -18.66
N THR A 72 9.45 1.16 -18.30
CA THR A 72 9.70 2.01 -17.12
C THR A 72 8.95 3.33 -17.16
N SER A 73 8.46 3.76 -18.33
CA SER A 73 7.70 5.01 -18.52
C SER A 73 6.37 5.07 -17.76
N LYS A 74 5.88 3.94 -17.23
CA LYS A 74 4.63 3.88 -16.46
C LYS A 74 4.83 3.85 -14.95
N PHE A 75 6.05 3.58 -14.49
CA PHE A 75 6.44 3.59 -13.10
C PHE A 75 7.12 4.90 -12.75
N THR A 76 6.65 5.58 -11.72
CA THR A 76 7.22 6.86 -11.25
C THR A 76 7.39 6.85 -9.74
N VAL A 77 8.48 7.47 -9.29
CA VAL A 77 8.80 7.68 -7.88
C VAL A 77 9.28 9.10 -7.70
N GLU A 78 8.63 9.82 -6.81
CA GLU A 78 8.99 11.20 -6.49
C GLU A 78 8.65 11.55 -5.04
N VAL A 79 9.41 12.44 -4.43
CA VAL A 79 9.03 13.10 -3.18
C VAL A 79 8.50 14.49 -3.51
N ASP A 80 7.26 14.76 -3.14
CA ASP A 80 6.65 16.06 -3.38
C ASP A 80 7.10 17.14 -2.38
N ARG A 81 6.63 18.39 -2.59
CA ARG A 81 6.99 19.55 -1.76
C ARG A 81 6.51 19.43 -0.30
N ASN A 82 5.56 18.54 -0.03
CA ASN A 82 5.01 18.30 1.30
C ASN A 82 5.72 17.15 2.03
N GLY A 83 6.80 16.60 1.45
CA GLY A 83 7.52 15.46 2.02
C GLY A 83 6.74 14.14 1.92
N VAL A 84 5.94 13.96 0.87
CA VAL A 84 5.25 12.71 0.57
C VAL A 84 6.01 11.97 -0.52
N LEU A 85 6.50 10.78 -0.22
CA LEU A 85 7.03 9.85 -1.22
C LEU A 85 5.86 9.22 -1.98
N LYS A 86 5.74 9.55 -3.26
CA LYS A 86 4.70 9.03 -4.16
C LYS A 86 5.27 7.96 -5.06
N ILE A 87 4.63 6.79 -5.06
CA ILE A 87 4.92 5.69 -5.97
C ILE A 87 3.69 5.44 -6.81
N ARG A 88 3.84 5.56 -8.12
CA ARG A 88 2.73 5.41 -9.08
C ARG A 88 3.11 4.46 -10.19
N GLU A 89 2.17 3.61 -10.58
CA GLU A 89 2.30 2.78 -11.76
C GLU A 89 0.94 2.60 -12.42
N ARG A 90 0.91 2.82 -13.74
CA ARG A 90 -0.30 2.57 -14.51
C ARG A 90 -0.43 1.08 -14.84
N TYR A 91 -1.66 0.60 -14.83
CA TYR A 91 -1.96 -0.75 -15.28
C TYR A 91 -1.50 -0.96 -16.73
N ASP A 92 -0.81 -2.07 -17.00
CA ASP A 92 -0.43 -2.52 -18.33
C ASP A 92 -0.90 -3.95 -18.54
N PRO A 93 -1.86 -4.21 -19.47
CA PRO A 93 -2.36 -5.56 -19.73
C PRO A 93 -1.31 -6.51 -20.31
N LYS A 94 -0.20 -5.97 -20.84
CA LYS A 94 0.93 -6.76 -21.37
C LYS A 94 1.95 -7.16 -20.30
N ARG A 95 1.71 -6.75 -19.06
CA ARG A 95 2.63 -6.98 -17.95
C ARG A 95 2.64 -8.45 -17.54
N VAL A 96 3.82 -9.04 -17.39
CA VAL A 96 4.02 -10.45 -16.98
C VAL A 96 4.33 -10.59 -15.50
N GLY A 97 4.64 -9.52 -14.77
CA GLY A 97 4.99 -9.56 -13.36
C GLY A 97 4.71 -8.28 -12.62
N MET A 98 4.80 -8.28 -11.30
CA MET A 98 4.68 -7.07 -10.47
C MET A 98 6.04 -6.41 -10.30
N THR A 99 6.08 -5.07 -10.31
CA THR A 99 7.26 -4.33 -9.89
C THR A 99 7.57 -4.64 -8.43
N GLU A 100 8.82 -4.90 -8.13
CA GLU A 100 9.30 -5.05 -6.75
C GLU A 100 9.92 -3.73 -6.32
N VAL A 101 9.51 -3.24 -5.14
CA VAL A 101 9.98 -1.97 -4.59
C VAL A 101 10.40 -2.17 -3.15
N LYS A 102 11.60 -1.69 -2.79
CA LYS A 102 12.03 -1.56 -1.40
C LYS A 102 12.19 -0.08 -1.07
N VAL A 103 11.45 0.38 -0.07
CA VAL A 103 11.48 1.75 0.45
C VAL A 103 12.24 1.76 1.75
N PHE A 104 13.29 2.55 1.83
CA PHE A 104 14.10 2.73 3.03
C PHE A 104 13.84 4.11 3.62
N TYR A 105 13.33 4.16 4.86
CA TYR A 105 12.84 5.39 5.49
C TYR A 105 13.42 5.60 6.89
N ASN A 106 13.42 6.85 7.38
CA ASN A 106 13.84 7.17 8.75
C ASN A 106 12.66 7.28 9.72
N THR A 107 11.60 7.98 9.32
CA THR A 107 10.36 8.17 10.10
C THR A 107 9.16 8.13 9.17
N LEU A 108 8.05 7.54 9.64
CA LEU A 108 6.77 7.54 8.93
C LEU A 108 5.66 7.94 9.90
N ASP A 109 4.87 8.95 9.51
CA ASP A 109 3.69 9.41 10.21
C ASP A 109 2.41 9.03 9.44
N ASN A 110 2.52 8.85 8.11
CA ASN A 110 1.38 8.51 7.26
C ASN A 110 1.75 7.45 6.22
N VAL A 111 0.90 6.45 6.03
CA VAL A 111 1.04 5.42 5.00
C VAL A 111 -0.28 5.26 4.27
N LYS A 112 -0.27 5.46 2.96
CA LYS A 112 -1.41 5.23 2.08
C LYS A 112 -1.05 4.22 1.02
N LEU A 113 -1.80 3.11 0.97
CA LEU A 113 -1.61 1.99 0.06
C LEU A 113 -2.86 1.76 -0.78
N SER A 114 -2.67 1.68 -2.07
CA SER A 114 -3.70 1.32 -3.06
C SER A 114 -3.10 0.33 -4.05
N ARG A 115 -3.72 -0.83 -4.22
CA ARG A 115 -3.31 -1.91 -5.13
C ARG A 115 -1.95 -2.55 -4.85
N ALA A 116 -1.33 -2.27 -3.71
CA ALA A 116 0.01 -2.74 -3.35
C ALA A 116 -0.04 -3.91 -2.37
N ASP A 117 0.87 -4.88 -2.54
CA ASP A 117 1.16 -5.91 -1.55
C ASP A 117 2.36 -5.43 -0.71
N ALA A 118 2.11 -4.88 0.49
CA ALA A 118 3.10 -4.23 1.34
C ALA A 118 3.45 -5.06 2.58
N VAL A 119 4.74 -5.11 2.89
CA VAL A 119 5.26 -5.73 4.11
C VAL A 119 6.27 -4.78 4.76
N PHE A 120 6.13 -4.55 6.06
CA PHE A 120 7.19 -3.92 6.84
C PHE A 120 8.21 -4.97 7.27
N GLU A 121 9.48 -4.73 6.94
CA GLU A 121 10.60 -5.54 7.39
C GLU A 121 11.10 -4.98 8.72
N GLY A 122 10.90 -5.75 9.80
CA GLY A 122 11.13 -5.29 11.16
C GLY A 122 9.95 -4.53 11.76
N THR A 123 10.13 -4.02 12.98
CA THR A 123 9.08 -3.34 13.73
C THR A 123 8.98 -1.87 13.34
N LEU A 124 7.82 -1.43 12.88
CA LEU A 124 7.51 -0.01 12.65
C LEU A 124 7.36 0.70 14.00
N LYS A 125 8.21 1.70 14.25
CA LYS A 125 8.17 2.51 15.47
C LYS A 125 7.75 3.94 15.17
N ALA A 126 6.69 4.41 15.83
CA ALA A 126 6.21 5.78 15.72
C ALA A 126 5.50 6.21 17.00
N SER A 127 5.33 7.51 17.22
CA SER A 127 4.40 7.98 18.26
C SER A 127 2.97 7.90 17.78
N ILE A 128 2.69 8.41 16.58
CA ILE A 128 1.38 8.44 15.95
C ILE A 128 1.56 8.02 14.51
N ILE A 129 0.67 7.18 14.00
CA ILE A 129 0.64 6.81 12.59
C ILE A 129 -0.78 6.74 12.04
N ASP A 130 -0.98 7.38 10.89
CA ASP A 130 -2.21 7.26 10.09
C ASP A 130 -1.98 6.29 8.92
N VAL A 131 -2.85 5.27 8.79
CA VAL A 131 -2.75 4.26 7.74
C VAL A 131 -4.04 4.22 6.93
N ILE A 132 -3.93 4.26 5.62
CA ILE A 132 -5.07 4.09 4.69
C ILE A 132 -4.72 2.95 3.73
N VAL A 133 -5.58 1.93 3.67
CA VAL A 133 -5.41 0.77 2.79
C VAL A 133 -6.67 0.62 1.93
N SER A 134 -6.50 0.62 0.62
CA SER A 134 -7.63 0.61 -0.32
C SER A 134 -7.35 -0.20 -1.59
N ASN A 135 -8.42 -0.53 -2.34
CA ASN A 135 -8.34 -1.12 -3.68
C ASN A 135 -7.51 -2.41 -3.74
N GLU A 136 -7.95 -3.44 -3.02
CA GLU A 136 -7.34 -4.78 -3.02
C GLU A 136 -5.89 -4.82 -2.47
N ALA A 137 -5.44 -3.76 -1.81
CA ALA A 137 -4.11 -3.72 -1.22
C ALA A 137 -4.00 -4.67 -0.01
N LYS A 138 -2.78 -5.16 0.21
CA LYS A 138 -2.43 -5.97 1.38
C LYS A 138 -1.36 -5.28 2.19
N LEU A 139 -1.47 -5.40 3.51
CA LEU A 139 -0.48 -4.88 4.45
C LEU A 139 -0.21 -5.89 5.55
N VAL A 140 1.06 -6.19 5.76
CA VAL A 140 1.55 -6.94 6.93
C VAL A 140 2.58 -6.09 7.65
N ALA A 141 2.39 -5.87 8.95
CA ALA A 141 3.30 -5.07 9.75
C ALA A 141 3.35 -5.53 11.20
N ASP A 142 4.55 -5.54 11.77
CA ASP A 142 4.78 -5.54 13.20
C ASP A 142 5.01 -4.10 13.67
N ILE A 143 4.26 -3.63 14.69
CA ILE A 143 4.26 -2.23 15.11
C ILE A 143 4.47 -2.05 16.61
N ASP A 144 5.18 -0.97 16.95
CA ASP A 144 5.35 -0.48 18.32
C ASP A 144 5.06 1.02 18.30
N VAL A 145 3.79 1.38 18.47
CA VAL A 145 3.31 2.76 18.33
C VAL A 145 2.42 3.16 19.51
N LYS A 146 2.32 4.45 19.80
CA LYS A 146 1.39 4.89 20.85
C LYS A 146 -0.04 5.00 20.34
N ASP A 147 -0.21 5.51 19.12
CA ASP A 147 -1.52 5.77 18.54
C ASP A 147 -1.51 5.37 17.06
N ILE A 148 -2.46 4.50 16.68
CA ILE A 148 -2.67 4.12 15.29
C ILE A 148 -4.11 4.43 14.88
N LYS A 149 -4.25 5.19 13.79
CA LYS A 149 -5.51 5.34 13.09
C LYS A 149 -5.45 4.64 11.75
N ILE A 150 -6.35 3.68 11.53
CA ILE A 150 -6.36 2.90 10.29
C ILE A 150 -7.72 2.91 9.61
N ARG A 151 -7.73 3.15 8.30
CA ARG A 151 -8.91 3.07 7.45
C ARG A 151 -8.66 2.07 6.34
N ILE A 152 -9.56 1.08 6.21
CA ILE A 152 -9.41 -0.02 5.27
C ILE A 152 -10.69 -0.14 4.46
N SER A 153 -10.57 -0.16 3.12
CA SER A 153 -11.73 -0.27 2.24
C SER A 153 -11.41 -0.95 0.90
N GLY A 154 -12.36 -1.71 0.35
CA GLY A 154 -12.26 -2.28 -1.00
C GLY A 154 -11.42 -3.55 -1.10
N ASP A 155 -11.92 -4.67 -0.54
CA ASP A 155 -11.38 -6.04 -0.63
C ASP A 155 -9.92 -6.19 -0.15
N CYS A 156 -9.52 -5.31 0.77
CA CYS A 156 -8.18 -5.30 1.35
C CYS A 156 -7.99 -6.38 2.40
N ARG A 157 -6.73 -6.73 2.62
CA ARG A 157 -6.33 -7.59 3.73
C ARG A 157 -5.20 -6.93 4.51
N VAL A 158 -5.43 -6.69 5.81
CA VAL A 158 -4.44 -6.10 6.70
C VAL A 158 -4.20 -7.01 7.89
N GLU A 159 -2.94 -7.25 8.20
CA GLU A 159 -2.51 -8.00 9.37
C GLU A 159 -1.51 -7.15 10.16
N LEU A 160 -1.84 -6.88 11.43
CA LEU A 160 -0.97 -6.15 12.36
C LEU A 160 -0.64 -7.02 13.57
N THR A 161 0.62 -6.94 13.97
CA THR A 161 1.14 -7.53 15.22
C THR A 161 1.91 -6.50 16.02
N GLY A 162 2.25 -6.83 17.28
CA GLY A 162 3.04 -5.96 18.15
C GLY A 162 2.22 -5.30 19.24
N GLN A 163 2.41 -4.00 19.48
CA GLN A 163 1.75 -3.29 20.59
C GLN A 163 1.37 -1.85 20.25
N THR A 164 0.28 -1.38 20.86
CA THR A 164 -0.17 0.03 20.78
C THR A 164 -0.93 0.43 22.05
N LEU A 165 -0.95 1.71 22.39
CA LEU A 165 -1.82 2.20 23.45
C LEU A 165 -3.23 2.43 22.91
N TYR A 166 -3.36 3.09 21.75
CA TYR A 166 -4.65 3.48 21.19
C TYR A 166 -4.76 3.04 19.74
N GLN A 167 -5.87 2.37 19.43
CA GLN A 167 -6.19 1.93 18.08
C GLN A 167 -7.57 2.48 17.69
N ASP A 168 -7.67 3.19 16.57
CA ASP A 168 -8.93 3.60 15.92
C ASP A 168 -8.99 3.03 14.51
N ALA A 169 -9.91 2.07 14.27
CA ALA A 169 -9.99 1.31 13.03
C ALA A 169 -11.38 1.43 12.39
N ASP A 170 -11.41 1.95 11.16
CA ASP A 170 -12.59 1.97 10.30
C ASP A 170 -12.39 0.97 9.15
N VAL A 171 -13.23 -0.07 9.06
CA VAL A 171 -13.07 -1.17 8.11
C VAL A 171 -14.35 -1.39 7.32
N ALA A 172 -14.27 -1.27 5.99
CA ALA A 172 -15.38 -1.50 5.08
C ALA A 172 -14.98 -2.43 3.94
N THR A 173 -15.75 -3.50 3.73
CA THR A 173 -15.51 -4.49 2.65
C THR A 173 -14.08 -5.05 2.66
N ALA A 174 -13.55 -5.40 3.83
CA ALA A 174 -12.16 -5.81 3.99
C ALA A 174 -11.98 -6.79 5.15
N ILE A 175 -10.81 -7.42 5.23
CA ILE A 175 -10.38 -8.26 6.35
C ILE A 175 -9.28 -7.53 7.10
N TYR A 176 -9.53 -7.28 8.38
CA TYR A 176 -8.56 -6.71 9.29
C TYR A 176 -8.26 -7.69 10.43
N ASN A 177 -7.05 -8.18 10.51
CA ASN A 177 -6.58 -9.06 11.55
C ASN A 177 -5.52 -8.37 12.42
N ALA A 178 -5.91 -7.97 13.62
CA ALA A 178 -5.06 -7.39 14.65
C ALA A 178 -5.10 -8.21 15.96
N MET A 179 -5.30 -9.53 15.85
CA MET A 179 -5.27 -10.45 17.00
C MET A 179 -3.89 -10.56 17.65
N GLY A 180 -2.84 -10.28 16.88
CA GLY A 180 -1.46 -10.23 17.36
C GLY A 180 -1.01 -8.84 17.79
N LEU A 181 -1.86 -7.82 17.66
CA LEU A 181 -1.61 -6.46 18.12
C LEU A 181 -2.27 -6.23 19.48
N GLU A 182 -1.48 -6.26 20.55
CA GLU A 182 -1.97 -5.93 21.87
C GLU A 182 -2.24 -4.43 21.96
N SER A 183 -3.48 -4.05 22.24
CA SER A 183 -3.86 -2.65 22.45
C SER A 183 -4.43 -2.42 23.84
N MET A 184 -4.14 -1.25 24.43
CA MET A 184 -4.77 -0.84 25.69
C MET A 184 -6.23 -0.43 25.45
N SER A 185 -6.49 0.36 24.41
CA SER A 185 -7.83 0.82 24.06
C SER A 185 -8.05 0.78 22.56
N THR A 186 -9.14 0.13 22.14
CA THR A 186 -9.51 -0.01 20.72
C THR A 186 -10.91 0.55 20.48
N ILE A 187 -11.02 1.38 19.46
CA ILE A 187 -12.28 1.76 18.82
C ILE A 187 -12.30 1.11 17.44
N VAL A 188 -13.34 0.31 17.15
CA VAL A 188 -13.42 -0.37 15.85
C VAL A 188 -14.82 -0.28 15.25
N ARG A 189 -14.88 0.04 13.96
CA ARG A 189 -16.10 0.08 13.18
C ARG A 189 -15.97 -0.87 11.99
N ALA A 190 -16.91 -1.81 11.86
CA ALA A 190 -16.96 -2.79 10.77
C ALA A 190 -18.23 -2.59 9.96
N GLU A 191 -18.08 -2.37 8.66
CA GLU A 191 -19.18 -2.07 7.73
C GLU A 191 -19.08 -2.91 6.45
N HIS A 192 -20.21 -3.06 5.74
CA HIS A 192 -20.28 -3.68 4.41
C HIS A 192 -19.59 -5.06 4.34
N ASN A 193 -20.01 -5.96 5.24
CA ASN A 193 -19.47 -7.33 5.36
C ASN A 193 -17.97 -7.40 5.73
N ALA A 194 -17.38 -6.33 6.26
CA ALA A 194 -16.03 -6.38 6.77
C ALA A 194 -15.89 -7.41 7.90
N GLU A 195 -14.73 -8.05 7.96
CA GLU A 195 -14.36 -8.96 9.06
C GLU A 195 -13.18 -8.37 9.83
N VAL A 196 -13.40 -8.11 11.10
CA VAL A 196 -12.42 -7.48 11.99
C VAL A 196 -12.11 -8.39 13.16
N ARG A 197 -10.82 -8.56 13.46
CA ARG A 197 -10.33 -9.30 14.61
C ARG A 197 -9.33 -8.45 15.37
N VAL A 198 -9.58 -8.23 16.67
CA VAL A 198 -8.78 -7.33 17.52
C VAL A 198 -8.45 -7.94 18.88
N ASP A 199 -7.43 -7.40 19.53
CA ASP A 199 -7.11 -7.68 20.94
C ASP A 199 -7.00 -6.35 21.70
N ALA A 200 -7.89 -6.15 22.70
CA ALA A 200 -7.92 -4.97 23.53
C ALA A 200 -7.97 -5.37 25.01
N THR A 201 -7.10 -4.80 25.84
CA THR A 201 -6.95 -5.20 27.24
C THR A 201 -7.83 -4.41 28.20
N GLN A 202 -7.92 -3.09 28.05
CA GLN A 202 -8.69 -2.24 28.97
C GLN A 202 -10.04 -1.81 28.41
N ARG A 203 -10.07 -1.36 27.14
CA ARG A 203 -11.30 -0.82 26.55
C ARG A 203 -11.48 -1.26 25.11
N LEU A 204 -12.66 -1.76 24.80
CA LEU A 204 -13.11 -2.04 23.45
C LEU A 204 -14.44 -1.32 23.19
N GLU A 205 -14.44 -0.42 22.21
CA GLU A 205 -15.66 0.13 21.62
C GLU A 205 -15.82 -0.45 20.22
N ALA A 206 -16.83 -1.26 20.03
CA ALA A 206 -17.05 -2.00 18.79
C ALA A 206 -18.40 -1.67 18.19
N LYS A 207 -18.41 -1.22 16.93
CA LYS A 207 -19.63 -0.90 16.19
C LYS A 207 -19.69 -1.72 14.90
N SER A 208 -20.78 -2.49 14.75
CA SER A 208 -21.04 -3.31 13.57
C SER A 208 -22.25 -2.79 12.82
N THR A 209 -22.11 -2.55 11.51
CA THR A 209 -23.20 -2.15 10.61
C THR A 209 -23.14 -2.93 9.30
N THR A 210 -24.26 -3.02 8.59
CA THR A 210 -24.33 -3.60 7.20
C THR A 210 -23.57 -4.91 7.00
N GLY A 211 -23.75 -5.87 7.90
CA GLY A 211 -23.13 -7.20 7.81
C GLY A 211 -21.68 -7.29 8.32
N GLY A 212 -21.12 -6.20 8.87
CA GLY A 212 -19.80 -6.23 9.48
C GLY A 212 -19.73 -7.21 10.66
N LYS A 213 -18.58 -7.87 10.83
CA LYS A 213 -18.31 -8.85 11.88
C LYS A 213 -17.10 -8.41 12.69
N ILE A 214 -17.22 -8.42 14.02
CA ILE A 214 -16.12 -8.06 14.90
C ILE A 214 -15.90 -9.20 15.89
N PHE A 215 -14.66 -9.66 15.92
CA PHE A 215 -14.18 -10.67 16.85
C PHE A 215 -13.11 -10.06 17.74
N TYR A 216 -13.14 -10.37 19.04
CA TYR A 216 -12.10 -9.95 19.96
C TYR A 216 -11.55 -11.13 20.76
N LYS A 217 -10.24 -11.06 21.09
CA LYS A 217 -9.53 -12.16 21.76
C LYS A 217 -9.66 -12.07 23.28
N SER A 218 -9.15 -11.02 23.88
CA SER A 218 -9.16 -10.81 25.31
C SER A 218 -10.45 -10.14 25.76
N MET A 219 -10.96 -10.46 26.98
CA MET A 219 -12.08 -9.73 27.58
C MET A 219 -11.55 -8.41 28.15
N PRO A 220 -11.93 -7.26 27.60
CA PRO A 220 -11.48 -5.97 28.13
C PRO A 220 -12.22 -5.60 29.42
N ASP A 221 -11.61 -4.73 30.23
CA ASP A 221 -12.26 -4.23 31.44
C ASP A 221 -13.57 -3.48 31.13
N ILE A 222 -13.58 -2.74 30.00
CA ILE A 222 -14.74 -2.00 29.50
C ILE A 222 -15.06 -2.45 28.09
N LEU A 223 -16.21 -3.08 27.90
CA LEU A 223 -16.76 -3.45 26.60
C LEU A 223 -17.99 -2.59 26.30
N ARG A 224 -17.92 -1.82 25.20
CA ARG A 224 -19.06 -1.12 24.62
C ARG A 224 -19.31 -1.66 23.22
N SER A 225 -20.46 -2.27 23.01
CA SER A 225 -20.83 -2.84 21.72
C SER A 225 -22.10 -2.21 21.19
N GLU A 226 -22.07 -1.82 19.94
CA GLU A 226 -23.21 -1.26 19.21
C GLU A 226 -23.39 -2.01 17.89
N LYS A 227 -24.59 -2.54 17.64
CA LYS A 227 -24.96 -3.11 16.35
C LYS A 227 -26.21 -2.45 15.78
N SER A 228 -26.20 -2.18 14.49
CA SER A 228 -27.39 -1.74 13.78
C SER A 228 -28.32 -2.92 13.46
N LEU A 229 -29.52 -2.64 12.92
CA LEU A 229 -30.49 -3.66 12.51
C LEU A 229 -29.92 -4.72 11.56
N PHE A 230 -28.91 -4.39 10.77
CA PHE A 230 -28.22 -5.28 9.83
C PHE A 230 -26.79 -5.64 10.27
N GLY A 231 -26.41 -5.28 11.50
CA GLY A 231 -25.10 -5.64 12.06
C GLY A 231 -25.09 -7.10 12.54
N VAL A 232 -23.93 -7.73 12.44
CA VAL A 232 -23.68 -9.08 13.01
C VAL A 232 -23.21 -8.96 14.45
N ASP A 233 -23.35 -10.02 15.22
CA ASP A 233 -22.94 -10.03 16.62
C ASP A 233 -21.42 -9.84 16.77
N ILE A 234 -21.05 -9.06 17.78
CA ILE A 234 -19.69 -8.86 18.24
C ILE A 234 -19.37 -10.01 19.19
N GLN A 235 -18.33 -10.79 18.88
CA GLN A 235 -18.08 -12.08 19.53
C GLN A 235 -16.67 -12.17 20.10
N GLN A 236 -16.57 -12.74 21.29
CA GLN A 236 -15.29 -13.16 21.82
C GLN A 236 -14.88 -14.49 21.17
N LEU A 237 -13.65 -14.56 20.65
CA LEU A 237 -13.05 -15.82 20.21
C LEU A 237 -12.55 -16.60 21.42
N LYS A 238 -12.93 -17.87 21.48
CA LYS A 238 -12.50 -18.81 22.53
C LYS A 238 -11.20 -19.49 22.14
#